data_712f9b5c16e5f763b7ecb3f8c76bc988
#
_entry.id   712f9b5c16e5f763b7ecb3f8c76bc988
#
_cell.length_a   1.000
_cell.length_b   1.000
_cell.length_c   1.000
_cell.angle_alpha   90.00
_cell.angle_beta   90.00
_cell.angle_gamma   90.00
#
_symmetry.space_group_name_H-M   'P 1'
#
loop_
_entity.id
_entity.type
_entity.pdbx_description
1 polymer ?
#
loop_
_entity_poly.entity_id
_entity_poly.type
_entity_poly.pdbx_seq_one_letter_code
_entity_poly.pdbx_strand_id
1 'polypeptide(L)'
;LTYYKQFEQIDIVDFIEPYVGLWCPQSTAYTMNGDRHRGEHVNYFNDTRRYKYYGGNFDTRIAKFRERGDKIWWYICESPEFPYANFFGNYQGVIQRDVLWQQYLFNTDGILYWLANEWDSCSRTRYESGAGILMFYSQLFRQEEEGPVGSIKLENIRDGIEDFQYMKMLEDEIGRDAVLEYVKEVTTEI
;
A
#
# COMPACT_ATOMS: atom_id res chain seq x y z
N LEU A 1 9.66 -3.27 8.84
CA LEU A 1 9.11 -2.64 10.06
C LEU A 1 7.96 -1.72 9.65
N THR A 2 6.78 -1.97 10.20
CA THR A 2 5.55 -1.24 9.81
C THR A 2 5.14 -0.14 10.78
N TYR A 3 5.74 -0.03 11.95
CA TYR A 3 5.22 0.80 13.04
C TYR A 3 5.94 2.13 13.20
N TYR A 4 5.18 3.23 13.28
CA TYR A 4 5.71 4.59 13.29
C TYR A 4 5.33 5.43 14.52
N LYS A 5 4.38 4.96 15.35
CA LYS A 5 3.79 5.81 16.41
C LYS A 5 4.57 5.92 17.72
N GLN A 6 5.57 5.08 17.95
CA GLN A 6 6.15 4.93 19.30
C GLN A 6 7.53 5.56 19.50
N PHE A 7 8.09 6.22 18.50
CA PHE A 7 9.50 6.61 18.55
C PHE A 7 9.72 8.10 18.30
N GLU A 8 9.05 8.93 19.07
CA GLU A 8 9.08 10.40 18.89
C GLU A 8 10.43 11.05 19.21
N GLN A 9 11.35 10.36 19.84
CA GLN A 9 12.57 10.95 20.38
C GLN A 9 13.87 10.44 19.76
N ILE A 10 13.85 9.38 18.99
CA ILE A 10 15.02 8.75 18.40
C ILE A 10 14.77 8.52 16.91
N ASP A 11 15.75 8.80 16.05
CA ASP A 11 15.70 8.31 14.68
C ASP A 11 15.87 6.79 14.69
N ILE A 12 14.78 6.11 14.94
CA ILE A 12 14.74 4.65 15.08
C ILE A 12 15.23 3.98 13.79
N VAL A 13 14.98 4.60 12.65
CA VAL A 13 15.38 4.04 11.35
C VAL A 13 16.90 3.94 11.29
N ASP A 14 17.63 4.97 11.67
CA ASP A 14 19.10 4.94 11.70
C ASP A 14 19.61 3.90 12.71
N PHE A 15 18.95 3.79 13.86
CA PHE A 15 19.36 2.85 14.89
C PHE A 15 19.18 1.38 14.46
N ILE A 16 18.07 1.05 13.79
CA ILE A 16 17.76 -0.33 13.41
C ILE A 16 18.27 -0.70 12.01
N GLU A 17 18.66 0.27 11.20
CA GLU A 17 19.10 0.07 9.83
C GLU A 17 20.09 -1.08 9.65
N PRO A 18 21.11 -1.26 10.51
CA PRO A 18 22.08 -2.35 10.37
C PRO A 18 21.50 -3.75 10.51
N TYR A 19 20.30 -3.87 11.08
CA TYR A 19 19.67 -5.14 11.46
C TYR A 19 18.44 -5.49 10.61
N VAL A 20 18.04 -4.61 9.70
CA VAL A 20 16.82 -4.75 8.91
C VAL A 20 17.16 -4.88 7.44
N GLY A 21 16.71 -5.97 6.81
CA GLY A 21 16.88 -6.22 5.37
C GLY A 21 15.54 -6.18 4.60
N LEU A 22 14.42 -5.96 5.29
CA LEU A 22 13.10 -5.76 4.68
C LEU A 22 12.39 -4.58 5.35
N TRP A 23 12.10 -3.56 4.58
CA TRP A 23 11.43 -2.35 5.01
C TRP A 23 10.00 -2.35 4.48
N CYS A 24 9.05 -1.98 5.33
CA CYS A 24 7.65 -1.94 4.96
C CYS A 24 6.99 -0.66 5.51
N PRO A 25 7.33 0.51 4.95
CA PRO A 25 6.68 1.75 5.32
C PRO A 25 5.21 1.74 4.88
N GLN A 26 4.40 2.55 5.53
CA GLN A 26 3.03 2.78 5.06
C GLN A 26 3.07 3.49 3.70
N SER A 27 2.12 3.19 2.81
CA SER A 27 2.07 3.76 1.45
C SER A 27 2.11 5.29 1.44
N THR A 28 1.54 5.94 2.45
CA THR A 28 1.61 7.39 2.63
C THR A 28 3.02 7.96 2.78
N ALA A 29 4.01 7.15 3.10
CA ALA A 29 5.40 7.62 3.14
C ALA A 29 5.91 8.01 1.76
N TYR A 30 5.40 7.39 0.70
CA TYR A 30 5.73 7.70 -0.69
C TYR A 30 5.12 9.01 -1.17
N THR A 31 4.08 9.50 -0.50
CA THR A 31 3.39 10.73 -0.83
C THR A 31 4.00 11.95 -0.13
N MET A 32 4.89 11.75 0.82
CA MET A 32 5.40 12.80 1.70
C MET A 32 6.66 13.49 1.19
N ASN A 33 7.17 13.13 0.04
CA ASN A 33 8.38 13.70 -0.54
C ASN A 33 8.20 15.08 -1.18
N GLY A 34 7.20 15.77 -0.83
CA GLY A 34 7.01 17.15 -1.27
C GLY A 34 5.78 17.76 -0.65
N ASP A 35 5.72 19.07 -0.73
CA ASP A 35 4.58 19.90 -0.30
C ASP A 35 3.24 19.57 -0.99
N ARG A 36 3.16 18.44 -1.72
CA ARG A 36 2.07 18.12 -2.64
C ARG A 36 0.77 17.74 -1.94
N HIS A 37 0.77 17.41 -0.66
CA HIS A 37 -0.40 16.84 0.02
C HIS A 37 -0.85 17.62 1.23
N ARG A 38 -0.92 18.93 1.11
CA ARG A 38 -1.59 19.79 2.07
C ARG A 38 -3.06 20.02 1.69
N GLY A 39 -3.79 18.95 1.40
CA GLY A 39 -5.25 19.01 1.31
C GLY A 39 -5.88 18.97 2.70
N GLU A 40 -7.05 19.57 2.85
CA GLU A 40 -7.77 19.67 4.14
C GLU A 40 -8.14 18.31 4.75
N HIS A 41 -8.13 17.22 3.96
CA HIS A 41 -8.36 15.85 4.41
C HIS A 41 -7.12 15.20 5.06
N VAL A 42 -6.02 15.90 5.10
CA VAL A 42 -4.70 15.41 5.52
C VAL A 42 -4.42 15.62 7.01
N ASN A 43 -5.43 15.94 7.83
CA ASN A 43 -5.22 16.09 9.28
C ASN A 43 -4.60 14.86 9.96
N TYR A 44 -4.75 13.70 9.36
CA TYR A 44 -4.09 12.46 9.79
C TYR A 44 -2.65 12.36 9.29
N PHE A 45 -2.31 13.04 8.21
CA PHE A 45 -1.05 12.95 7.48
C PHE A 45 -0.19 14.21 7.59
N ASN A 46 -0.76 15.34 8.01
CA ASN A 46 -0.03 16.56 8.37
C ASN A 46 0.80 16.43 9.65
N ASP A 47 0.99 15.20 10.08
CA ASP A 47 1.88 14.95 11.19
C ASP A 47 3.33 15.16 10.72
N THR A 48 3.83 16.36 10.92
CA THR A 48 5.25 16.71 10.69
C THR A 48 6.21 15.74 11.39
N ARG A 49 5.70 14.96 12.35
CA ARG A 49 6.40 13.87 13.01
C ARG A 49 6.76 12.77 12.01
N ARG A 50 5.91 12.44 11.01
CA ARG A 50 6.22 11.41 10.01
C ARG A 50 7.43 11.76 9.16
N TYR A 51 7.48 13.00 8.68
CA TYR A 51 8.63 13.50 7.95
C TYR A 51 9.93 13.36 8.78
N LYS A 52 9.84 13.62 10.06
CA LYS A 52 10.94 13.46 11.00
C LYS A 52 11.34 11.98 11.19
N TYR A 53 10.37 11.05 11.20
CA TYR A 53 10.65 9.62 11.38
C TYR A 53 11.36 8.98 10.20
N TYR A 54 11.06 9.40 8.99
CA TYR A 54 11.72 8.90 7.80
C TYR A 54 13.02 9.68 7.50
N GLY A 55 13.46 10.57 8.39
CA GLY A 55 14.74 11.26 8.30
C GLY A 55 14.83 12.27 7.17
N GLY A 56 13.73 12.93 6.86
CA GLY A 56 13.67 14.10 5.99
C GLY A 56 13.68 13.81 4.49
N ASN A 57 14.40 12.84 4.01
CA ASN A 57 14.41 12.47 2.59
C ASN A 57 14.18 10.96 2.44
N PHE A 58 12.90 10.61 2.31
CA PHE A 58 12.45 9.24 2.18
C PHE A 58 13.06 8.54 0.95
N ASP A 59 13.07 9.21 -0.22
CA ASP A 59 13.58 8.62 -1.46
C ASP A 59 15.05 8.29 -1.36
N THR A 60 15.85 9.19 -0.78
CA THR A 60 17.29 8.94 -0.56
C THR A 60 17.52 7.74 0.36
N ARG A 61 16.69 7.58 1.40
CA ARG A 61 16.80 6.40 2.27
C ARG A 61 16.41 5.13 1.55
N ILE A 62 15.33 5.13 0.82
CA ILE A 62 14.89 3.98 0.04
C ILE A 62 15.95 3.60 -1.00
N ALA A 63 16.54 4.57 -1.69
CA ALA A 63 17.64 4.33 -2.62
C ALA A 63 18.83 3.65 -1.93
N LYS A 64 19.26 4.18 -0.78
CA LYS A 64 20.35 3.59 0.04
C LYS A 64 20.04 2.15 0.46
N PHE A 65 18.79 1.86 0.87
CA PHE A 65 18.42 0.51 1.27
C PHE A 65 18.44 -0.46 0.08
N ARG A 66 17.99 -0.02 -1.08
CA ARG A 66 18.08 -0.80 -2.32
C ARG A 66 19.51 -1.07 -2.75
N GLU A 67 20.39 -0.09 -2.68
CA GLU A 67 21.81 -0.25 -2.98
C GLU A 67 22.47 -1.29 -2.07
N ARG A 68 22.02 -1.42 -0.83
CA ARG A 68 22.46 -2.44 0.12
C ARG A 68 21.89 -3.83 -0.21
N GLY A 69 20.86 -3.91 -1.06
CA GLY A 69 20.17 -5.15 -1.41
C GLY A 69 18.94 -5.46 -0.54
N ASP A 70 18.50 -4.49 0.24
CA ASP A 70 17.30 -4.65 1.06
C ASP A 70 16.04 -4.72 0.19
N LYS A 71 15.01 -5.39 0.72
CA LYS A 71 13.69 -5.43 0.13
C LYS A 71 12.81 -4.30 0.65
N ILE A 72 12.07 -3.70 -0.27
CA ILE A 72 11.17 -2.61 0.04
C ILE A 72 9.74 -3.05 -0.27
N TRP A 73 8.97 -3.25 0.78
CA TRP A 73 7.52 -3.44 0.70
C TRP A 73 6.82 -2.14 1.05
N TRP A 74 5.53 -2.08 0.89
CA TRP A 74 4.70 -1.04 1.44
C TRP A 74 3.48 -1.61 2.14
N TYR A 75 2.88 -0.82 3.03
CA TYR A 75 1.79 -1.24 3.89
C TYR A 75 0.56 -0.39 3.67
N ILE A 76 -0.58 -1.05 3.51
CA ILE A 76 -1.91 -0.44 3.39
C ILE A 76 -2.83 -1.10 4.42
N CYS A 77 -3.68 -0.30 5.06
CA CYS A 77 -4.68 -0.76 6.01
C CYS A 77 -5.94 0.14 5.94
N GLU A 78 -6.45 0.61 7.07
CA GLU A 78 -7.49 1.65 7.14
C GLU A 78 -7.02 3.03 6.62
N SER A 79 -5.79 3.13 6.21
CA SER A 79 -5.13 4.31 5.71
C SER A 79 -4.19 3.91 4.57
N PRO A 80 -4.08 4.73 3.51
CA PRO A 80 -4.71 6.05 3.31
C PRO A 80 -6.19 5.99 2.92
N GLU A 81 -6.91 7.07 3.21
CA GLU A 81 -8.27 7.28 2.70
C GLU A 81 -8.26 8.02 1.36
N PHE A 82 -9.44 8.13 0.72
CA PHE A 82 -9.58 8.89 -0.52
C PHE A 82 -8.97 10.32 -0.40
N PRO A 83 -8.26 10.81 -1.40
CA PRO A 83 -8.20 10.33 -2.80
C PRO A 83 -7.16 9.23 -3.07
N TYR A 84 -6.47 8.75 -2.10
CA TYR A 84 -5.39 7.76 -2.26
C TYR A 84 -5.94 6.36 -2.55
N ALA A 85 -5.20 5.59 -3.35
CA ALA A 85 -5.57 4.21 -3.64
C ALA A 85 -5.51 3.32 -2.39
N ASN A 86 -6.55 2.50 -2.21
CA ASN A 86 -6.66 1.53 -1.13
C ASN A 86 -7.66 0.43 -1.52
N PHE A 87 -7.73 -0.61 -0.71
CA PHE A 87 -8.67 -1.74 -0.90
C PHE A 87 -9.99 -1.55 -0.14
N PHE A 88 -10.49 -0.35 0.00
CA PHE A 88 -11.78 -0.12 0.63
C PHE A 88 -12.94 -0.61 -0.24
N GLY A 89 -13.94 -1.24 0.38
CA GLY A 89 -15.09 -1.82 -0.31
C GLY A 89 -16.02 -0.79 -0.96
N ASN A 90 -16.00 0.44 -0.49
CA ASN A 90 -16.76 1.57 -1.04
C ASN A 90 -15.99 2.33 -2.14
N TYR A 91 -14.75 1.92 -2.45
CA TYR A 91 -14.00 2.48 -3.56
C TYR A 91 -14.39 1.79 -4.88
N GLN A 92 -14.25 2.53 -5.96
CA GLN A 92 -14.38 1.94 -7.30
C GLN A 92 -13.31 0.85 -7.49
N GLY A 93 -13.67 -0.24 -8.17
CA GLY A 93 -12.75 -1.37 -8.38
C GLY A 93 -11.44 -0.97 -9.08
N VAL A 94 -11.49 0.02 -9.97
CA VAL A 94 -10.29 0.56 -10.62
C VAL A 94 -9.30 1.17 -9.63
N ILE A 95 -9.77 1.84 -8.56
CA ILE A 95 -8.90 2.40 -7.52
C ILE A 95 -8.21 1.29 -6.73
N GLN A 96 -8.90 0.18 -6.48
CA GLN A 96 -8.31 -0.98 -5.81
C GLN A 96 -7.23 -1.63 -6.68
N ARG A 97 -7.45 -1.70 -7.99
CA ARG A 97 -6.49 -2.20 -8.98
C ARG A 97 -5.29 -1.26 -9.14
N ASP A 98 -5.52 0.05 -9.07
CA ASP A 98 -4.48 1.09 -9.15
C ASP A 98 -3.41 0.96 -8.06
N VAL A 99 -3.71 0.39 -6.90
CA VAL A 99 -2.72 0.09 -5.86
C VAL A 99 -1.52 -0.70 -6.44
N LEU A 100 -1.76 -1.63 -7.34
CA LEU A 100 -0.71 -2.46 -7.94
C LEU A 100 0.05 -1.71 -9.06
N TRP A 101 -0.61 -0.78 -9.72
CA TRP A 101 0.04 0.13 -10.66
C TRP A 101 0.98 1.08 -9.94
N GLN A 102 0.55 1.64 -8.81
CA GLN A 102 1.40 2.45 -7.93
C GLN A 102 2.55 1.63 -7.34
N GLN A 103 2.32 0.34 -7.02
CA GLN A 103 3.40 -0.56 -6.61
C GLN A 103 4.49 -0.65 -7.68
N TYR A 104 4.10 -0.74 -8.94
CA TYR A 104 5.05 -0.71 -10.06
C TYR A 104 5.73 0.67 -10.15
N LEU A 105 4.97 1.76 -10.11
CA LEU A 105 5.49 3.13 -10.18
C LEU A 105 6.57 3.40 -9.12
N PHE A 106 6.30 3.05 -7.87
CA PHE A 106 7.22 3.25 -6.74
C PHE A 106 8.29 2.16 -6.61
N ASN A 107 8.26 1.16 -7.50
CA ASN A 107 9.24 0.08 -7.51
C ASN A 107 9.33 -0.66 -6.18
N THR A 108 8.21 -0.96 -5.53
CA THR A 108 8.21 -1.75 -4.31
C THR A 108 8.18 -3.24 -4.60
N ASP A 109 8.92 -4.03 -3.81
CA ASP A 109 9.05 -5.48 -3.99
C ASP A 109 7.81 -6.25 -3.54
N GLY A 110 6.93 -5.63 -2.77
CA GLY A 110 5.73 -6.28 -2.26
C GLY A 110 4.81 -5.35 -1.50
N ILE A 111 3.63 -5.87 -1.20
CA ILE A 111 2.58 -5.20 -0.47
C ILE A 111 2.18 -6.01 0.76
N LEU A 112 1.97 -5.34 1.87
CA LEU A 112 1.34 -5.88 3.06
C LEU A 112 0.01 -5.16 3.28
N TYR A 113 -1.06 -5.92 3.44
CA TYR A 113 -2.39 -5.40 3.71
C TYR A 113 -2.91 -5.89 5.06
N TRP A 114 -3.46 -5.00 5.84
CA TRP A 114 -4.18 -5.33 7.06
C TRP A 114 -5.68 -5.28 6.81
N LEU A 115 -6.39 -6.37 6.86
CA LEU A 115 -5.99 -7.78 6.82
C LEU A 115 -6.99 -8.54 5.93
N ALA A 116 -6.80 -9.84 5.76
CA ALA A 116 -7.62 -10.62 4.83
C ALA A 116 -8.98 -11.06 5.42
N ASN A 117 -9.09 -11.26 6.73
CA ASN A 117 -10.17 -12.03 7.36
C ASN A 117 -10.54 -11.57 8.77
N GLU A 118 -10.69 -10.29 8.98
CA GLU A 118 -11.13 -9.73 10.28
C GLU A 118 -12.65 -9.98 10.51
N TRP A 119 -12.99 -11.22 10.75
CA TRP A 119 -14.41 -11.63 10.83
C TRP A 119 -15.09 -11.23 12.13
N ASP A 120 -14.38 -11.16 13.24
CA ASP A 120 -14.94 -10.84 14.57
C ASP A 120 -15.35 -9.37 14.71
N SER A 121 -14.66 -8.47 14.05
CA SER A 121 -14.99 -7.05 14.02
C SER A 121 -15.97 -6.70 12.91
N CYS A 122 -16.23 -7.62 11.99
CA CYS A 122 -17.22 -7.47 10.93
C CYS A 122 -18.63 -7.68 11.46
N SER A 123 -19.08 -6.79 12.32
CA SER A 123 -20.51 -6.58 12.41
C SER A 123 -21.02 -6.13 11.04
N ARG A 124 -22.23 -6.57 10.67
CA ARG A 124 -22.90 -6.21 9.40
C ARG A 124 -22.94 -4.69 9.14
N THR A 125 -22.53 -3.87 10.08
CA THR A 125 -22.56 -2.42 10.07
C THR A 125 -21.21 -1.75 9.75
N ARG A 126 -20.09 -2.49 9.71
CA ARG A 126 -18.78 -1.93 9.30
C ARG A 126 -18.49 -2.07 7.80
N TYR A 127 -19.51 -2.28 7.00
CA TYR A 127 -19.40 -2.42 5.55
C TYR A 127 -18.96 -1.16 4.82
N GLU A 128 -18.97 0.01 5.46
CA GLU A 128 -18.73 1.27 4.75
C GLU A 128 -17.30 1.39 4.20
N SER A 129 -16.30 0.99 4.94
CA SER A 129 -14.92 0.98 4.41
C SER A 129 -14.47 -0.41 3.95
N GLY A 130 -14.97 -1.47 4.59
CA GLY A 130 -14.56 -2.85 4.33
C GLY A 130 -13.07 -3.11 4.55
N ALA A 131 -12.40 -2.25 5.31
CA ALA A 131 -11.01 -2.49 5.72
C ALA A 131 -10.92 -3.83 6.49
N GLY A 132 -9.86 -4.58 6.23
CA GLY A 132 -9.63 -5.85 6.91
C GLY A 132 -10.40 -7.06 6.36
N ILE A 133 -11.12 -6.92 5.23
CA ILE A 133 -11.89 -8.02 4.65
C ILE A 133 -11.57 -8.18 3.18
N LEU A 134 -10.85 -9.23 2.85
CA LEU A 134 -10.69 -9.72 1.48
C LEU A 134 -11.49 -11.00 1.25
N MET A 135 -11.77 -11.75 2.34
CA MET A 135 -12.54 -12.98 2.32
C MET A 135 -13.61 -12.94 3.38
N PHE A 136 -14.77 -13.47 3.07
CA PHE A 136 -15.88 -13.63 4.00
C PHE A 136 -15.92 -15.05 4.53
N TYR A 137 -16.57 -15.24 5.66
CA TYR A 137 -16.89 -16.55 6.17
C TYR A 137 -18.20 -17.04 5.52
N SER A 138 -18.22 -18.27 4.99
CA SER A 138 -19.35 -18.80 4.20
C SER A 138 -20.67 -18.81 4.94
N GLN A 139 -20.68 -19.00 6.25
CA GLN A 139 -21.92 -18.98 7.07
C GLN A 139 -22.63 -17.61 7.03
N LEU A 140 -21.95 -16.51 6.74
CA LEU A 140 -22.58 -15.20 6.54
C LEU A 140 -23.53 -15.19 5.34
N PHE A 141 -23.28 -16.03 4.36
CA PHE A 141 -24.05 -16.13 3.11
C PHE A 141 -24.96 -17.37 3.07
N ARG A 142 -25.07 -18.11 4.18
CA ARG A 142 -25.88 -19.36 4.25
C ARG A 142 -25.49 -20.37 3.16
N GLN A 143 -24.22 -20.44 2.83
CA GLN A 143 -23.72 -21.45 1.91
C GLN A 143 -23.56 -22.79 2.65
N GLU A 144 -23.92 -23.87 1.99
CA GLU A 144 -23.81 -25.23 2.54
C GLU A 144 -22.37 -25.70 2.66
N GLU A 145 -21.47 -25.16 1.82
CA GLU A 145 -20.04 -25.47 1.87
C GLU A 145 -19.34 -24.61 2.89
N GLU A 146 -18.59 -25.24 3.78
CA GLU A 146 -17.74 -24.56 4.77
C GLU A 146 -16.46 -24.08 4.09
N GLY A 147 -16.16 -22.77 4.19
CA GLY A 147 -14.92 -22.23 3.67
C GLY A 147 -14.96 -20.70 3.50
N PRO A 148 -13.81 -20.08 3.19
CA PRO A 148 -13.75 -18.67 2.90
C PRO A 148 -14.39 -18.36 1.54
N VAL A 149 -15.13 -17.25 1.46
CA VAL A 149 -15.70 -16.72 0.22
C VAL A 149 -14.97 -15.45 -0.16
N GLY A 150 -14.37 -15.41 -1.34
CA GLY A 150 -13.66 -14.25 -1.85
C GLY A 150 -14.59 -13.04 -2.03
N SER A 151 -14.09 -11.86 -1.70
CA SER A 151 -14.78 -10.60 -2.01
C SER A 151 -14.42 -10.11 -3.41
N ILE A 152 -15.22 -9.20 -3.95
CA ILE A 152 -14.87 -8.49 -5.18
C ILE A 152 -13.54 -7.74 -5.07
N LYS A 153 -13.14 -7.32 -3.88
CA LYS A 153 -11.83 -6.71 -3.62
C LYS A 153 -10.69 -7.69 -3.92
N LEU A 154 -10.84 -8.95 -3.49
CA LEU A 154 -9.85 -9.98 -3.77
C LEU A 154 -9.69 -10.21 -5.28
N GLU A 155 -10.80 -10.19 -6.02
CA GLU A 155 -10.76 -10.30 -7.48
C GLU A 155 -10.08 -9.09 -8.14
N ASN A 156 -10.39 -7.87 -7.69
CA ASN A 156 -9.73 -6.66 -8.18
C ASN A 156 -8.22 -6.65 -7.86
N ILE A 157 -7.82 -7.19 -6.70
CA ILE A 157 -6.40 -7.36 -6.36
C ILE A 157 -5.75 -8.37 -7.30
N ARG A 158 -6.41 -9.49 -7.59
CA ARG A 158 -5.92 -10.47 -8.56
C ARG A 158 -5.68 -9.82 -9.93
N ASP A 159 -6.66 -9.07 -10.43
CA ASP A 159 -6.54 -8.37 -11.71
C ASP A 159 -5.39 -7.35 -11.67
N GLY A 160 -5.22 -6.64 -10.56
CA GLY A 160 -4.09 -5.74 -10.36
C GLY A 160 -2.73 -6.47 -10.35
N ILE A 161 -2.66 -7.66 -9.77
CA ILE A 161 -1.44 -8.50 -9.81
C ILE A 161 -1.13 -8.93 -11.25
N GLU A 162 -2.15 -9.28 -12.01
CA GLU A 162 -1.99 -9.62 -13.43
C GLU A 162 -1.48 -8.40 -14.22
N ASP A 163 -2.02 -7.20 -14.00
CA ASP A 163 -1.49 -5.96 -14.58
C ASP A 163 -0.02 -5.75 -14.23
N PHE A 164 0.34 -5.92 -12.97
CA PHE A 164 1.72 -5.79 -12.53
C PHE A 164 2.63 -6.78 -13.27
N GLN A 165 2.19 -8.01 -13.47
CA GLN A 165 2.94 -9.01 -14.23
C GLN A 165 3.09 -8.60 -15.71
N TYR A 166 2.04 -8.08 -16.34
CA TYR A 166 2.13 -7.56 -17.70
C TYR A 166 3.11 -6.38 -17.80
N MET A 167 3.10 -5.46 -16.85
CA MET A 167 4.08 -4.38 -16.79
C MET A 167 5.51 -4.91 -16.66
N LYS A 168 5.74 -5.96 -15.87
CA LYS A 168 7.05 -6.61 -15.74
C LYS A 168 7.48 -7.31 -17.03
N MET A 169 6.58 -8.00 -17.69
CA MET A 169 6.88 -8.61 -19.01
C MET A 169 7.22 -7.55 -20.05
N LEU A 170 6.49 -6.44 -20.07
CA LEU A 170 6.78 -5.33 -20.97
C LEU A 170 8.11 -4.64 -20.63
N GLU A 171 8.44 -4.53 -19.36
CA GLU A 171 9.74 -4.02 -18.90
C GLU A 171 10.91 -4.85 -19.47
N ASP A 172 10.75 -6.18 -19.54
CA ASP A 172 11.77 -7.07 -20.12
C ASP A 172 11.99 -6.82 -21.62
N GLU A 173 10.95 -6.34 -22.33
CA GLU A 173 11.00 -6.08 -23.79
C GLU A 173 11.49 -4.66 -24.13
N ILE A 174 10.99 -3.64 -23.44
CA ILE A 174 11.23 -2.24 -23.81
C ILE A 174 11.96 -1.42 -22.75
N GLY A 175 12.25 -2.01 -21.60
CA GLY A 175 12.89 -1.36 -20.47
C GLY A 175 11.92 -0.59 -19.57
N ARG A 176 12.31 -0.48 -18.29
CA ARG A 176 11.47 0.12 -17.24
C ARG A 176 11.06 1.56 -17.54
N ASP A 177 11.98 2.40 -18.00
CA ASP A 177 11.72 3.81 -18.23
C ASP A 177 10.61 4.02 -19.27
N ALA A 178 10.60 3.22 -20.33
CA ALA A 178 9.55 3.26 -21.35
C ALA A 178 8.19 2.80 -20.78
N VAL A 179 8.17 1.77 -19.93
CA VAL A 179 6.92 1.33 -19.28
C VAL A 179 6.40 2.38 -18.32
N LEU A 180 7.28 3.06 -17.58
CA LEU A 180 6.90 4.12 -16.64
C LEU A 180 6.17 5.28 -17.34
N GLU A 181 6.49 5.60 -18.58
CA GLU A 181 5.76 6.64 -19.32
C GLU A 181 4.29 6.25 -19.52
N TYR A 182 4.00 4.97 -19.85
CA TYR A 182 2.61 4.49 -19.94
C TYR A 182 1.93 4.42 -18.58
N VAL A 183 2.65 3.96 -17.54
CA VAL A 183 2.09 3.86 -16.19
C VAL A 183 1.67 5.23 -15.66
N LYS A 184 2.46 6.28 -15.91
CA LYS A 184 2.15 7.66 -15.49
C LYS A 184 0.97 8.29 -16.21
N GLU A 185 0.56 7.76 -17.37
CA GLU A 185 -0.67 8.20 -18.05
C GLU A 185 -1.94 7.67 -17.34
N VAL A 186 -1.83 6.57 -16.62
CA VAL A 186 -2.95 5.87 -15.97
C VAL A 186 -2.99 6.16 -14.47
N THR A 187 -1.86 6.01 -13.80
CA THR A 187 -1.76 6.27 -12.36
C THR A 187 -0.92 7.51 -12.12
N THR A 188 -1.47 8.41 -11.34
CA THR A 188 -0.74 9.61 -10.96
C THR A 188 0.07 9.34 -9.70
N GLU A 189 1.22 10.01 -9.59
CA GLU A 189 1.88 10.14 -8.30
C GLU A 189 0.88 10.73 -7.30
N ILE A 190 0.68 10.03 -6.21
CA ILE A 190 -0.18 10.49 -5.13
C ILE A 190 0.46 11.70 -4.43
#